data_845d229aaac1091d4d08d344390d763e
#
_entry.id   845d229aaac1091d4d08d344390d763e
#
_cell.length_a   1.000
_cell.length_b   1.000
_cell.length_c   1.000
_cell.angle_alpha   90.00
_cell.angle_beta   90.00
_cell.angle_gamma   90.00
#
_symmetry.space_group_name_H-M   'P 1'
#
loop_
_entity.id
_entity.type
_entity.pdbx_description
1 polymer ?
#
loop_
_entity_poly.entity_id
_entity_poly.type
_entity_poly.pdbx_seq_one_letter_code
_entity_poly.pdbx_strand_id
1 'polypeptide(L)'
;PGYPDLVGFGRRDMTVSPEEAAADLAYQVGALWAIARAEGVTLRHVKPHGALYNRAARDRALALALAHAVRALDLGLVLVGLAGSAMEQAAREAGIALAGEAFADRAYNSDGSLVSRSRPGSVIEDVATVARRAVSIARDGSVETYDGGRINLAAHTICVHGDTEQAAQIARAVREAVVAAGIRPEPLWKIV
;
A
#
# COMPACT_ATOMS: atom_id res chain seq x y z
N PRO A 1 1.25 9.65 -4.62
CA PRO A 1 1.98 9.94 -5.87
C PRO A 1 2.07 8.70 -6.76
N GLY A 2 2.04 8.88 -8.07
CA GLY A 2 2.14 7.81 -9.06
C GLY A 2 2.91 8.28 -10.29
N TYR A 3 3.09 7.38 -11.26
CA TYR A 3 3.63 7.76 -12.55
C TYR A 3 2.79 8.86 -13.22
N PRO A 4 3.40 9.74 -14.06
CA PRO A 4 2.70 10.80 -14.78
C PRO A 4 1.86 10.24 -15.94
N ASP A 5 0.98 9.30 -15.66
CA ASP A 5 0.13 8.55 -16.57
C ASP A 5 -1.34 8.91 -16.37
N LEU A 6 -1.76 10.09 -16.81
CA LEU A 6 -3.13 10.57 -16.66
C LEU A 6 -4.15 9.63 -17.34
N VAL A 7 -3.81 9.09 -18.51
CA VAL A 7 -4.71 8.21 -19.27
C VAL A 7 -4.87 6.85 -18.60
N GLY A 8 -3.80 6.28 -18.06
CA GLY A 8 -3.83 4.98 -17.38
C GLY A 8 -3.98 5.09 -15.86
N PHE A 9 -4.22 6.28 -15.34
CA PHE A 9 -4.35 6.53 -13.90
C PHE A 9 -3.15 6.02 -13.08
N GLY A 10 -1.94 6.10 -13.62
CA GLY A 10 -0.72 5.60 -12.99
C GLY A 10 -0.64 4.07 -12.86
N ARG A 11 -1.49 3.32 -13.57
CA ARG A 11 -1.55 1.85 -13.49
C ARG A 11 -0.77 1.15 -14.59
N ARG A 12 -0.32 1.88 -15.61
CA ARG A 12 0.57 1.35 -16.63
C ARG A 12 2.02 1.49 -16.16
N ASP A 13 2.81 0.47 -16.39
CA ASP A 13 4.24 0.53 -16.11
C ASP A 13 4.92 1.50 -17.10
N MET A 14 5.81 2.33 -16.58
CA MET A 14 6.53 3.34 -17.35
C MET A 14 8.03 3.18 -17.15
N THR A 15 8.79 3.37 -18.23
CA THR A 15 10.24 3.39 -18.18
C THR A 15 10.69 4.75 -17.65
N VAL A 16 10.80 4.83 -16.32
CA VAL A 16 11.24 6.04 -15.59
C VAL A 16 12.39 5.63 -14.69
N SER A 17 13.44 6.46 -14.61
CA SER A 17 14.55 6.20 -13.70
C SER A 17 14.13 6.37 -12.23
N PRO A 18 14.86 5.76 -11.28
CA PRO A 18 14.59 5.97 -9.85
C PRO A 18 14.61 7.45 -9.44
N GLU A 19 15.53 8.24 -10.02
CA GLU A 19 15.71 9.67 -9.74
C GLU A 19 14.52 10.49 -10.26
N GLU A 20 14.05 10.21 -11.48
CA GLU A 20 12.85 10.85 -12.04
C GLU A 20 11.60 10.50 -11.22
N ALA A 21 11.42 9.23 -10.85
CA ALA A 21 10.32 8.81 -10.01
C ALA A 21 10.34 9.48 -8.63
N ALA A 22 11.53 9.66 -8.05
CA ALA A 22 11.72 10.38 -6.79
C ALA A 22 11.35 11.87 -6.91
N ALA A 23 11.74 12.51 -8.02
CA ALA A 23 11.40 13.90 -8.31
C ALA A 23 9.89 14.07 -8.51
N ASP A 24 9.25 13.18 -9.25
CA ASP A 24 7.78 13.15 -9.44
C ASP A 24 7.03 12.96 -8.13
N LEU A 25 7.53 12.07 -7.25
CA LEU A 25 6.97 11.89 -5.91
C LEU A 25 7.09 13.17 -5.10
N ALA A 26 8.27 13.79 -5.07
CA ALA A 26 8.51 15.03 -4.32
C ALA A 26 7.60 16.16 -4.80
N TYR A 27 7.45 16.32 -6.12
CA TYR A 27 6.54 17.29 -6.72
C TYR A 27 5.08 17.07 -6.28
N GLN A 28 4.57 15.84 -6.40
CA GLN A 28 3.18 15.51 -6.09
C GLN A 28 2.87 15.67 -4.59
N VAL A 29 3.77 15.19 -3.74
CA VAL A 29 3.62 15.32 -2.28
C VAL A 29 3.73 16.79 -1.86
N GLY A 30 4.68 17.54 -2.39
CA GLY A 30 4.87 18.96 -2.10
C GLY A 30 3.67 19.80 -2.51
N ALA A 31 3.09 19.54 -3.69
CA ALA A 31 1.88 20.22 -4.16
C ALA A 31 0.69 19.96 -3.23
N LEU A 32 0.44 18.69 -2.87
CA LEU A 32 -0.63 18.33 -1.95
C LEU A 32 -0.37 18.89 -0.54
N TRP A 33 0.88 18.89 -0.08
CA TRP A 33 1.24 19.41 1.23
C TRP A 33 0.95 20.91 1.35
N ALA A 34 1.29 21.70 0.32
CA ALA A 34 0.98 23.13 0.31
C ALA A 34 -0.52 23.41 0.41
N ILE A 35 -1.34 22.67 -0.34
CA ILE A 35 -2.81 22.77 -0.32
C ILE A 35 -3.36 22.32 1.05
N ALA A 36 -2.91 21.17 1.55
CA ALA A 36 -3.34 20.66 2.86
C ALA A 36 -3.05 21.65 3.99
N ARG A 37 -1.87 22.29 3.98
CA ARG A 37 -1.53 23.32 4.96
C ARG A 37 -2.44 24.55 4.89
N ALA A 38 -2.81 24.99 3.70
CA ALA A 38 -3.74 26.10 3.53
C ALA A 38 -5.12 25.78 4.15
N GLU A 39 -5.53 24.51 4.11
CA GLU A 39 -6.77 24.01 4.72
C GLU A 39 -6.61 23.56 6.18
N GLY A 40 -5.48 23.80 6.81
CA GLY A 40 -5.22 23.40 8.21
C GLY A 40 -5.05 21.89 8.42
N VAL A 41 -4.79 21.13 7.38
CA VAL A 41 -4.62 19.67 7.40
C VAL A 41 -3.15 19.29 7.38
N THR A 42 -2.75 18.33 8.19
CA THR A 42 -1.40 17.78 8.22
C THR A 42 -1.35 16.44 7.49
N LEU A 43 -0.48 16.32 6.49
CA LEU A 43 -0.16 15.02 5.88
C LEU A 43 0.56 14.14 6.89
N ARG A 44 0.25 12.85 6.91
CA ARG A 44 0.79 11.88 7.86
C ARG A 44 1.54 10.73 7.20
N HIS A 45 1.20 10.41 5.97
CA HIS A 45 1.81 9.29 5.25
C HIS A 45 1.86 9.55 3.75
N VAL A 46 2.74 8.82 3.08
CA VAL A 46 2.88 8.78 1.63
C VAL A 46 2.78 7.34 1.16
N LYS A 47 1.90 7.09 0.20
CA LYS A 47 1.74 5.79 -0.44
C LYS A 47 1.91 5.94 -1.94
N PRO A 48 2.91 5.31 -2.58
CA PRO A 48 2.99 5.23 -4.03
C PRO A 48 1.73 4.58 -4.61
N HIS A 49 1.31 5.02 -5.78
CA HIS A 49 0.08 4.55 -6.42
C HIS A 49 0.39 3.63 -7.61
N GLY A 50 -0.46 2.61 -7.78
CA GLY A 50 -0.56 1.84 -9.01
C GLY A 50 0.71 1.09 -9.40
N ALA A 51 1.19 1.30 -10.64
CA ALA A 51 2.36 0.61 -11.17
C ALA A 51 3.65 1.00 -10.44
N LEU A 52 3.77 2.25 -10.01
CA LEU A 52 4.90 2.72 -9.19
C LEU A 52 5.01 1.93 -7.88
N TYR A 53 3.90 1.71 -7.19
CA TYR A 53 3.84 0.90 -5.96
C TYR A 53 4.30 -0.54 -6.21
N ASN A 54 3.75 -1.19 -7.24
CA ASN A 54 4.07 -2.58 -7.55
C ASN A 54 5.53 -2.75 -8.01
N ARG A 55 6.08 -1.78 -8.74
CA ARG A 55 7.48 -1.80 -9.15
C ARG A 55 8.40 -1.56 -7.96
N ALA A 56 8.13 -0.58 -7.12
CA ALA A 56 8.91 -0.31 -5.92
C ALA A 56 8.94 -1.49 -4.93
N ALA A 57 7.88 -2.30 -4.87
CA ALA A 57 7.85 -3.49 -4.03
C ALA A 57 8.93 -4.55 -4.40
N ARG A 58 9.45 -4.54 -5.64
CA ARG A 58 10.43 -5.52 -6.15
C ARG A 58 11.74 -4.91 -6.67
N ASP A 59 11.76 -3.59 -6.89
CA ASP A 59 12.92 -2.83 -7.38
C ASP A 59 13.52 -2.04 -6.22
N ARG A 60 14.62 -2.57 -5.64
CA ARG A 60 15.28 -1.97 -4.49
C ARG A 60 15.81 -0.56 -4.79
N ALA A 61 16.35 -0.32 -5.99
CA ALA A 61 16.90 0.99 -6.35
C ALA A 61 15.79 2.05 -6.39
N LEU A 62 14.64 1.71 -7.00
CA LEU A 62 13.48 2.57 -7.03
C LEU A 62 12.92 2.79 -5.62
N ALA A 63 12.75 1.72 -4.81
CA ALA A 63 12.26 1.83 -3.45
C ALA A 63 13.12 2.76 -2.60
N LEU A 64 14.45 2.67 -2.71
CA LEU A 64 15.39 3.51 -1.97
C LEU A 64 15.31 4.97 -2.41
N ALA A 65 15.22 5.24 -3.72
CA ALA A 65 15.05 6.59 -4.24
C ALA A 65 13.76 7.25 -3.72
N LEU A 66 12.64 6.50 -3.73
CA LEU A 66 11.36 6.99 -3.17
C LEU A 66 11.45 7.23 -1.66
N ALA A 67 12.09 6.34 -0.90
CA ALA A 67 12.27 6.48 0.54
C ALA A 67 13.11 7.73 0.88
N HIS A 68 14.20 7.98 0.15
CA HIS A 68 15.01 9.19 0.31
C HIS A 68 14.22 10.46 -0.04
N ALA A 69 13.40 10.43 -1.10
CA ALA A 69 12.55 11.58 -1.44
C ALA A 69 11.55 11.90 -0.32
N VAL A 70 10.89 10.87 0.25
CA VAL A 70 9.97 11.06 1.39
C VAL A 70 10.70 11.63 2.60
N ARG A 71 11.89 11.12 2.91
CA ARG A 71 12.73 11.65 4.00
C ARG A 71 13.10 13.12 3.79
N ALA A 72 13.47 13.49 2.57
CA ALA A 72 13.88 14.86 2.25
C ALA A 72 12.72 15.87 2.37
N LEU A 73 11.48 15.42 2.18
CA LEU A 73 10.29 16.26 2.29
C LEU A 73 9.89 16.52 3.75
N ASP A 74 9.83 15.48 4.56
CA ASP A 74 9.41 15.56 5.95
C ASP A 74 9.72 14.25 6.69
N LEU A 75 10.49 14.32 7.75
CA LEU A 75 10.84 13.17 8.58
C LEU A 75 9.64 12.58 9.35
N GLY A 76 8.57 13.35 9.53
CA GLY A 76 7.35 12.87 10.20
C GLY A 76 6.40 12.07 9.30
N LEU A 77 6.67 11.96 7.99
CA LEU A 77 5.85 11.19 7.07
C LEU A 77 6.16 9.69 7.16
N VAL A 78 5.12 8.88 7.25
CA VAL A 78 5.21 7.42 7.18
C VAL A 78 5.12 6.98 5.72
N LEU A 79 6.07 6.18 5.25
CA LEU A 79 5.95 5.53 3.94
C LEU A 79 5.04 4.30 4.07
N VAL A 80 4.05 4.17 3.19
CA VAL A 80 3.19 2.98 3.11
C VAL A 80 3.65 2.13 1.93
N GLY A 81 3.97 0.88 2.19
CA GLY A 81 4.46 -0.07 1.18
C GLY A 81 4.02 -1.50 1.46
N LEU A 82 4.13 -2.36 0.45
CA LEU A 82 3.76 -3.76 0.57
C LEU A 82 4.60 -4.45 1.66
N ALA A 83 3.94 -5.10 2.60
CA ALA A 83 4.59 -5.83 3.69
C ALA A 83 5.55 -6.92 3.14
N GLY A 84 6.75 -6.99 3.70
CA GLY A 84 7.78 -7.95 3.28
C GLY A 84 8.49 -7.61 1.96
N SER A 85 8.24 -6.44 1.37
CA SER A 85 8.80 -6.05 0.07
C SER A 85 10.14 -5.28 0.19
N ALA A 86 10.74 -4.97 -0.97
CA ALA A 86 11.95 -4.13 -1.04
C ALA A 86 11.76 -2.74 -0.42
N MET A 87 10.54 -2.24 -0.34
CA MET A 87 10.22 -0.95 0.30
C MET A 87 10.53 -0.94 1.79
N GLU A 88 10.38 -2.07 2.47
CA GLU A 88 10.67 -2.20 3.90
C GLU A 88 12.17 -2.03 4.20
N GLN A 89 13.02 -2.68 3.40
CA GLN A 89 14.46 -2.52 3.52
C GLN A 89 14.89 -1.10 3.16
N ALA A 90 14.33 -0.54 2.08
CA ALA A 90 14.62 0.81 1.63
C ALA A 90 14.25 1.87 2.69
N ALA A 91 13.09 1.74 3.34
CA ALA A 91 12.67 2.64 4.42
C ALA A 91 13.63 2.58 5.61
N ARG A 92 14.06 1.37 6.00
CA ARG A 92 15.07 1.17 7.05
C ARG A 92 16.40 1.85 6.72
N GLU A 93 16.91 1.67 5.50
CA GLU A 93 18.15 2.31 5.04
C GLU A 93 18.04 3.83 4.98
N ALA A 94 16.90 4.34 4.54
CA ALA A 94 16.62 5.78 4.50
C ALA A 94 16.37 6.38 5.89
N GLY A 95 16.15 5.57 6.92
CA GLY A 95 15.83 6.02 8.28
C GLY A 95 14.47 6.70 8.39
N ILE A 96 13.46 6.16 7.70
CA ILE A 96 12.06 6.60 7.81
C ILE A 96 11.17 5.47 8.31
N ALA A 97 10.04 5.83 8.94
CA ALA A 97 9.02 4.87 9.33
C ALA A 97 8.33 4.30 8.09
N LEU A 98 8.08 2.98 8.09
CA LEU A 98 7.26 2.32 7.08
C LEU A 98 6.10 1.58 7.74
N ALA A 99 4.90 1.77 7.19
CA ALA A 99 3.76 0.94 7.46
C ALA A 99 3.65 -0.15 6.39
N GLY A 100 3.88 -1.39 6.79
CA GLY A 100 3.63 -2.55 5.93
C GLY A 100 2.14 -2.68 5.63
N GLU A 101 1.80 -2.69 4.34
CA GLU A 101 0.42 -2.81 3.86
C GLU A 101 0.13 -4.21 3.34
N ALA A 102 -1.06 -4.72 3.64
CA ALA A 102 -1.60 -5.92 3.03
C ALA A 102 -2.92 -5.63 2.31
N PHE A 103 -3.32 -6.54 1.42
CA PHE A 103 -4.51 -6.42 0.58
C PHE A 103 -5.46 -7.58 0.85
N ALA A 104 -6.62 -7.30 1.40
CA ALA A 104 -7.63 -8.33 1.66
C ALA A 104 -8.35 -8.78 0.38
N ASP A 105 -8.48 -7.87 -0.60
CA ASP A 105 -9.19 -8.03 -1.87
C ASP A 105 -8.29 -8.46 -3.05
N ARG A 106 -7.01 -8.82 -2.78
CA ARG A 106 -6.06 -9.25 -3.80
C ARG A 106 -5.48 -10.63 -3.50
N ALA A 107 -5.27 -11.42 -4.55
CA ALA A 107 -4.53 -12.68 -4.44
C ALA A 107 -3.01 -12.43 -4.35
N TYR A 108 -2.34 -13.28 -3.61
CA TYR A 108 -0.89 -13.25 -3.40
C TYR A 108 -0.22 -14.45 -4.07
N ASN A 109 0.96 -14.25 -4.62
CA ASN A 109 1.87 -15.33 -4.96
C ASN A 109 2.57 -15.87 -3.69
N SER A 110 3.18 -17.02 -3.78
CA SER A 110 3.94 -17.65 -2.67
C SER A 110 5.16 -16.85 -2.21
N ASP A 111 5.66 -15.93 -3.04
CA ASP A 111 6.75 -14.99 -2.71
C ASP A 111 6.28 -13.70 -2.01
N GLY A 112 4.98 -13.56 -1.73
CA GLY A 112 4.40 -12.37 -1.10
C GLY A 112 4.05 -11.25 -2.08
N SER A 113 4.35 -11.37 -3.36
CA SER A 113 3.94 -10.40 -4.38
C SER A 113 2.45 -10.55 -4.72
N LEU A 114 1.84 -9.48 -5.24
CA LEU A 114 0.46 -9.53 -5.71
C LEU A 114 0.37 -10.21 -7.07
N VAL A 115 -0.61 -11.08 -7.24
CA VAL A 115 -0.93 -11.69 -8.54
C VAL A 115 -1.32 -10.60 -9.54
N SER A 116 -0.82 -10.70 -10.78
CA SER A 116 -1.14 -9.74 -11.84
C SER A 116 -2.66 -9.61 -12.03
N ARG A 117 -3.16 -8.39 -12.16
CA ARG A 117 -4.60 -8.13 -12.41
C ARG A 117 -5.13 -8.75 -13.71
N SER A 118 -4.23 -9.12 -14.65
CA SER A 118 -4.60 -9.82 -15.87
C SER A 118 -4.97 -11.30 -15.67
N ARG A 119 -4.65 -11.86 -14.49
CA ARG A 119 -4.99 -13.26 -14.18
C ARG A 119 -6.38 -13.36 -13.55
N PRO A 120 -7.23 -14.29 -13.99
CA PRO A 120 -8.51 -14.55 -13.33
C PRO A 120 -8.33 -14.85 -11.84
N GLY A 121 -9.23 -14.33 -10.99
CA GLY A 121 -9.15 -14.53 -9.53
C GLY A 121 -8.06 -13.73 -8.82
N SER A 122 -7.33 -12.84 -9.51
CA SER A 122 -6.34 -11.94 -8.90
C SER A 122 -6.98 -10.85 -8.03
N VAL A 123 -8.22 -10.48 -8.33
CA VAL A 123 -9.07 -9.60 -7.52
C VAL A 123 -10.17 -10.45 -6.90
N ILE A 124 -10.39 -10.27 -5.60
CA ILE A 124 -11.39 -10.99 -4.82
C ILE A 124 -12.53 -10.02 -4.54
N GLU A 125 -13.70 -10.29 -5.10
CA GLU A 125 -14.87 -9.41 -5.02
C GLU A 125 -15.92 -9.88 -4.01
N ASP A 126 -15.85 -11.16 -3.60
CA ASP A 126 -16.77 -11.72 -2.63
C ASP A 126 -16.56 -11.08 -1.24
N VAL A 127 -17.54 -10.30 -0.80
CA VAL A 127 -17.51 -9.49 0.43
C VAL A 127 -17.15 -10.32 1.66
N ALA A 128 -17.74 -11.52 1.79
CA ALA A 128 -17.50 -12.39 2.94
C ALA A 128 -16.06 -12.94 2.94
N THR A 129 -15.55 -13.30 1.78
CA THR A 129 -14.17 -13.77 1.64
C THR A 129 -13.17 -12.67 1.94
N VAL A 130 -13.38 -11.44 1.43
CA VAL A 130 -12.51 -10.30 1.73
C VAL A 130 -12.51 -9.99 3.22
N ALA A 131 -13.67 -10.00 3.88
CA ALA A 131 -13.78 -9.77 5.32
C ALA A 131 -13.04 -10.84 6.14
N ARG A 132 -13.18 -12.13 5.81
CA ARG A 132 -12.43 -13.22 6.48
C ARG A 132 -10.92 -13.09 6.28
N ARG A 133 -10.47 -12.74 5.07
CA ARG A 133 -9.06 -12.51 4.78
C ARG A 133 -8.49 -11.34 5.57
N ALA A 134 -9.25 -10.25 5.69
CA ALA A 134 -8.84 -9.10 6.50
C ALA A 134 -8.64 -9.49 7.97
N VAL A 135 -9.52 -10.30 8.54
CA VAL A 135 -9.36 -10.82 9.91
C VAL A 135 -8.12 -11.70 10.03
N SER A 136 -7.88 -12.62 9.09
CA SER A 136 -6.69 -13.48 9.09
C SER A 136 -5.39 -12.64 9.00
N ILE A 137 -5.37 -11.63 8.15
CA ILE A 137 -4.23 -10.71 8.04
C ILE A 137 -4.02 -9.95 9.35
N ALA A 138 -5.07 -9.37 9.91
CA ALA A 138 -4.97 -8.51 11.08
C ALA A 138 -4.69 -9.28 12.39
N ARG A 139 -5.23 -10.50 12.54
CA ARG A 139 -5.10 -11.30 13.76
C ARG A 139 -3.93 -12.27 13.72
N ASP A 140 -3.81 -12.99 12.59
CA ASP A 140 -2.89 -14.11 12.45
C ASP A 140 -1.60 -13.71 11.70
N GLY A 141 -1.55 -12.48 11.14
CA GLY A 141 -0.44 -12.03 10.31
C GLY A 141 -0.21 -12.92 9.08
N SER A 142 -1.28 -13.47 8.50
CA SER A 142 -1.14 -14.44 7.42
C SER A 142 -2.24 -14.33 6.36
N VAL A 143 -1.94 -14.76 5.14
CA VAL A 143 -2.88 -14.77 4.02
C VAL A 143 -2.71 -16.02 3.17
N GLU A 144 -3.81 -16.51 2.63
CA GLU A 144 -3.82 -17.59 1.65
C GLU A 144 -3.31 -17.10 0.30
N THR A 145 -2.46 -17.91 -0.36
CA THR A 145 -1.89 -17.62 -1.67
C THR A 145 -2.76 -18.17 -2.79
N TYR A 146 -2.49 -17.70 -4.01
CA TYR A 146 -3.26 -18.06 -5.22
C TYR A 146 -3.18 -19.56 -5.55
N ASP A 147 -2.09 -20.21 -5.19
CA ASP A 147 -1.84 -21.65 -5.36
C ASP A 147 -2.33 -22.51 -4.19
N GLY A 148 -3.05 -21.93 -3.23
CA GLY A 148 -3.62 -22.62 -2.07
C GLY A 148 -2.66 -22.78 -0.88
N GLY A 149 -1.46 -22.21 -0.96
CA GLY A 149 -0.52 -22.14 0.16
C GLY A 149 -0.89 -21.03 1.15
N ARG A 150 0.00 -20.73 2.09
CA ARG A 150 -0.13 -19.64 3.06
C ARG A 150 1.20 -18.95 3.27
N ILE A 151 1.17 -17.63 3.39
CA ILE A 151 2.33 -16.81 3.72
C ILE A 151 2.05 -15.94 4.94
N ASN A 152 3.12 -15.58 5.66
CA ASN A 152 3.06 -14.64 6.77
C ASN A 152 3.32 -13.22 6.25
N LEU A 153 2.53 -12.25 6.75
CA LEU A 153 2.63 -10.83 6.43
C LEU A 153 2.59 -10.02 7.73
N ALA A 154 3.67 -9.30 8.02
CA ALA A 154 3.69 -8.32 9.12
C ALA A 154 3.06 -7.00 8.64
N ALA A 155 1.74 -6.94 8.61
CA ALA A 155 1.01 -5.78 8.10
C ALA A 155 0.52 -4.86 9.22
N HIS A 156 0.71 -3.56 9.03
CA HIS A 156 0.20 -2.49 9.91
C HIS A 156 -1.12 -1.90 9.38
N THR A 157 -1.39 -2.07 8.09
CA THR A 157 -2.60 -1.54 7.44
C THR A 157 -3.13 -2.52 6.39
N ILE A 158 -4.44 -2.48 6.17
CA ILE A 158 -5.13 -3.29 5.16
C ILE A 158 -5.75 -2.35 4.13
N CYS A 159 -5.36 -2.53 2.87
CA CYS A 159 -5.94 -1.81 1.75
C CYS A 159 -7.20 -2.51 1.23
N VAL A 160 -8.20 -1.71 0.91
CA VAL A 160 -9.38 -2.09 0.14
C VAL A 160 -9.51 -1.13 -1.04
N HIS A 161 -9.69 -1.65 -2.24
CA HIS A 161 -9.78 -0.82 -3.44
C HIS A 161 -11.19 -0.21 -3.61
N GLY A 162 -11.23 1.03 -4.06
CA GLY A 162 -12.46 1.79 -4.27
C GLY A 162 -13.06 1.71 -5.67
N ASP A 163 -12.49 0.88 -6.56
CA ASP A 163 -12.82 0.81 -7.99
C ASP A 163 -13.70 -0.39 -8.38
N THR A 164 -14.26 -1.09 -7.39
CA THR A 164 -15.30 -2.11 -7.59
C THR A 164 -16.67 -1.57 -7.22
N GLU A 165 -17.73 -2.07 -7.84
CA GLU A 165 -19.12 -1.66 -7.53
C GLU A 165 -19.47 -1.85 -6.05
N GLN A 166 -18.90 -2.86 -5.41
CA GLN A 166 -19.15 -3.21 -4.01
C GLN A 166 -18.15 -2.61 -3.02
N ALA A 167 -17.27 -1.68 -3.45
CA ALA A 167 -16.18 -1.16 -2.63
C ALA A 167 -16.62 -0.66 -1.25
N ALA A 168 -17.71 0.10 -1.18
CA ALA A 168 -18.25 0.61 0.09
C ALA A 168 -18.76 -0.51 0.99
N GLN A 169 -19.38 -1.55 0.42
CA GLN A 169 -19.88 -2.72 1.14
C GLN A 169 -18.71 -3.56 1.68
N ILE A 170 -17.68 -3.79 0.84
CA ILE A 170 -16.45 -4.49 1.24
C ILE A 170 -15.77 -3.75 2.40
N ALA A 171 -15.58 -2.43 2.28
CA ALA A 171 -14.92 -1.63 3.32
C ALA A 171 -15.67 -1.70 4.66
N ARG A 172 -17.01 -1.65 4.63
CA ARG A 172 -17.86 -1.82 5.82
C ARG A 172 -17.71 -3.20 6.42
N ALA A 173 -17.84 -4.25 5.61
CA ALA A 173 -17.73 -5.64 6.07
C ALA A 173 -16.34 -5.95 6.66
N VAL A 174 -15.27 -5.45 6.04
CA VAL A 174 -13.91 -5.57 6.57
C VAL A 174 -13.81 -4.90 7.95
N ARG A 175 -14.28 -3.65 8.08
CA ARG A 175 -14.27 -2.94 9.36
C ARG A 175 -15.03 -3.68 10.44
N GLU A 176 -16.26 -4.11 10.14
CA GLU A 176 -17.13 -4.82 11.08
C GLU A 176 -16.49 -6.15 11.51
N ALA A 177 -15.96 -6.94 10.58
CA ALA A 177 -15.32 -8.21 10.87
C ALA A 177 -14.06 -8.07 11.74
N VAL A 178 -13.21 -7.08 11.44
CA VAL A 178 -12.00 -6.81 12.22
C VAL A 178 -12.35 -6.38 13.64
N VAL A 179 -13.34 -5.50 13.80
CA VAL A 179 -13.81 -5.06 15.13
C VAL A 179 -14.45 -6.22 15.90
N ALA A 180 -15.28 -7.04 15.25
CA ALA A 180 -15.90 -8.22 15.85
C ALA A 180 -14.86 -9.27 16.29
N ALA A 181 -13.72 -9.33 15.62
CA ALA A 181 -12.57 -10.15 16.02
C ALA A 181 -11.76 -9.58 17.20
N GLY A 182 -12.21 -8.47 17.80
CA GLY A 182 -11.56 -7.82 18.94
C GLY A 182 -10.37 -6.93 18.55
N ILE A 183 -10.18 -6.65 17.26
CA ILE A 183 -9.09 -5.81 16.77
C ILE A 183 -9.60 -4.38 16.60
N ARG A 184 -8.90 -3.42 17.21
CA ARG A 184 -9.28 -2.02 17.16
C ARG A 184 -8.48 -1.29 16.07
N PRO A 185 -9.12 -0.79 15.00
CA PRO A 185 -8.45 0.08 14.03
C PRO A 185 -8.04 1.41 14.67
N GLU A 186 -6.79 1.78 14.47
CA GLU A 186 -6.22 3.05 14.97
C GLU A 186 -5.66 3.87 13.80
N PRO A 187 -5.50 5.19 13.95
CA PRO A 187 -4.78 6.00 12.98
C PRO A 187 -3.33 5.53 12.80
N LEU A 188 -2.86 5.48 11.55
CA LEU A 188 -1.56 4.90 11.20
C LEU A 188 -0.38 5.49 12.01
N TRP A 189 -0.37 6.81 12.24
CA TRP A 189 0.68 7.49 13.03
C TRP A 189 0.69 7.16 14.52
N LYS A 190 -0.22 6.32 15.00
CA LYS A 190 -0.21 5.77 16.35
C LYS A 190 0.32 4.34 16.40
N ILE A 191 0.53 3.73 15.24
CA ILE A 191 0.88 2.32 15.12
C ILE A 191 2.37 2.15 14.76
N VAL A 192 2.94 3.10 14.00
CA VAL A 192 4.33 3.09 13.49
C VAL A 192 5.08 4.35 13.90
#